data_8255b41d37e0e849ea4681b3e1da0952
#
_entry.id   8255b41d37e0e849ea4681b3e1da0952
#
_cell.length_a   1.000
_cell.length_b   1.000
_cell.length_c   1.000
_cell.angle_alpha   90.00
_cell.angle_beta   90.00
_cell.angle_gamma   90.00
#
_symmetry.space_group_name_H-M   'P 1'
#
loop_
_entity.id
_entity.type
_entity.pdbx_description
1 polymer ?
#
loop_
_entity_poly.entity_id
_entity_poly.type
_entity_poly.pdbx_seq_one_letter_code
_entity_poly.pdbx_strand_id
1 'polypeptide(L)'
;TGWIMTSGTLGALAASAPLNAALNVATWRDIFFVLSGLTVAVSAWLYISVPDKPVSEHPEPLSVQLAGVRQVLVSRHFWRFAPLGFAQIGGFMAVQSLWSSAWLMHVNGHTRSLAADHLAAMSMAMVVAYILIGLLATGLARRGIAPIYLLGGGMVMSLLTLLLIITQAIDRHYVLWMAFGVFSCFGTLAYSQMSAGFPVALSGRANSTLNLMVFLGAFGLQWGMGVLIDMLQASGLSTAIAHRNAFAVLFVLQAIAVWILIGGRQTSAKAD
;
A
#
# COMPACT_ATOMS: atom_id res chain seq x y z
N THR A 1 3.20 2.44 -14.75
CA THR A 1 2.90 2.06 -13.35
C THR A 1 1.49 2.51 -12.94
N GLY A 2 1.07 3.77 -13.24
CA GLY A 2 -0.25 4.30 -12.86
C GLY A 2 -1.43 3.44 -13.34
N TRP A 3 -1.47 3.04 -14.60
CA TRP A 3 -2.53 2.19 -15.17
C TRP A 3 -2.68 0.84 -14.48
N ILE A 4 -1.55 0.20 -14.11
CA ILE A 4 -1.56 -1.09 -13.40
C ILE A 4 -2.17 -0.91 -11.99
N MET A 5 -1.78 0.16 -11.30
CA MET A 5 -2.32 0.45 -9.96
C MET A 5 -3.81 0.82 -10.01
N THR A 6 -4.22 1.58 -11.04
CA THR A 6 -5.63 1.90 -11.29
C THR A 6 -6.46 0.64 -11.52
N SER A 7 -5.98 -0.32 -12.33
CA SER A 7 -6.67 -1.59 -12.57
C SER A 7 -6.84 -2.41 -11.29
N GLY A 8 -5.79 -2.48 -10.44
CA GLY A 8 -5.87 -3.15 -9.14
C GLY A 8 -6.90 -2.49 -8.21
N THR A 9 -6.96 -1.16 -8.20
CA THR A 9 -7.92 -0.41 -7.35
C THR A 9 -9.36 -0.56 -7.87
N LEU A 10 -9.56 -0.64 -9.18
CA LEU A 10 -10.88 -0.98 -9.75
C LEU A 10 -11.34 -2.36 -9.33
N GLY A 11 -10.42 -3.34 -9.24
CA GLY A 11 -10.71 -4.66 -8.67
C GLY A 11 -11.14 -4.59 -7.20
N ALA A 12 -10.43 -3.79 -6.38
CA ALA A 12 -10.81 -3.56 -4.99
C ALA A 12 -12.18 -2.86 -4.85
N LEU A 13 -12.49 -1.92 -5.75
CA LEU A 13 -13.80 -1.27 -5.82
C LEU A 13 -14.90 -2.29 -6.17
N ALA A 14 -14.66 -3.17 -7.14
CA ALA A 14 -15.60 -4.23 -7.51
C ALA A 14 -15.84 -5.22 -6.36
N ALA A 15 -14.84 -5.47 -5.52
CA ALA A 15 -14.93 -6.30 -4.33
C ALA A 15 -15.65 -5.63 -3.13
N SER A 16 -16.10 -4.39 -3.25
CA SER A 16 -16.82 -3.66 -2.20
C SER A 16 -18.35 -3.68 -2.41
N ALA A 17 -18.94 -2.56 -2.80
CA ALA A 17 -20.39 -2.42 -2.98
C ALA A 17 -20.97 -3.37 -4.07
N PRO A 18 -20.34 -3.56 -5.26
CA PRO A 18 -20.83 -4.50 -6.26
C PRO A 18 -20.85 -5.94 -5.78
N LEU A 19 -19.81 -6.37 -5.04
CA LEU A 19 -19.78 -7.71 -4.46
C LEU A 19 -20.89 -7.91 -3.41
N ASN A 20 -21.11 -6.90 -2.56
CA ASN A 20 -22.19 -6.96 -1.57
C ASN A 20 -23.57 -7.03 -2.25
N ALA A 21 -23.79 -6.33 -3.36
CA ALA A 21 -25.01 -6.44 -4.15
C ALA A 21 -25.17 -7.83 -4.79
N ALA A 22 -24.09 -8.43 -5.31
CA ALA A 22 -24.09 -9.77 -5.88
C ALA A 22 -24.44 -10.85 -4.84
N LEU A 23 -24.03 -10.69 -3.59
CA LEU A 23 -24.36 -11.60 -2.49
C LEU A 23 -25.86 -11.64 -2.12
N ASN A 24 -26.66 -10.67 -2.59
CA ASN A 24 -28.11 -10.71 -2.43
C ASN A 24 -28.81 -11.67 -3.41
N VAL A 25 -28.16 -12.03 -4.53
CA VAL A 25 -28.73 -12.85 -5.61
C VAL A 25 -27.93 -14.13 -5.87
N ALA A 26 -26.71 -14.25 -5.33
CA ALA A 26 -25.82 -15.39 -5.51
C ALA A 26 -25.13 -15.76 -4.19
N THR A 27 -24.69 -17.02 -4.07
CA THR A 27 -23.91 -17.44 -2.91
C THR A 27 -22.44 -16.99 -3.07
N TRP A 28 -21.72 -16.91 -1.93
CA TRP A 28 -20.28 -16.61 -2.00
C TRP A 28 -19.50 -17.63 -2.84
N ARG A 29 -19.98 -18.90 -2.89
CA ARG A 29 -19.37 -19.96 -3.71
C ARG A 29 -19.53 -19.66 -5.20
N ASP A 30 -20.70 -19.23 -5.64
CA ASP A 30 -20.96 -18.88 -7.05
C ASP A 30 -20.05 -17.73 -7.50
N ILE A 31 -19.88 -16.75 -6.64
CA ILE A 31 -18.98 -15.61 -6.91
C ILE A 31 -17.52 -16.10 -7.06
N PHE A 32 -17.05 -16.99 -6.19
CA PHE A 32 -15.71 -17.56 -6.31
C PHE A 32 -15.54 -18.41 -7.57
N PHE A 33 -16.57 -19.15 -8.00
CA PHE A 33 -16.53 -19.89 -9.27
C PHE A 33 -16.43 -18.93 -10.47
N VAL A 34 -17.18 -17.83 -10.48
CA VAL A 34 -17.08 -16.79 -11.52
C VAL A 34 -15.68 -16.16 -11.54
N LEU A 35 -15.14 -15.77 -10.38
CA LEU A 35 -13.80 -15.22 -10.27
C LEU A 35 -12.72 -16.22 -10.73
N SER A 36 -12.86 -17.50 -10.40
CA SER A 36 -11.97 -18.56 -10.87
C SER A 36 -12.01 -18.70 -12.38
N GLY A 37 -13.22 -18.71 -12.98
CA GLY A 37 -13.39 -18.74 -14.43
C GLY A 37 -12.77 -17.54 -15.13
N LEU A 38 -12.96 -16.32 -14.61
CA LEU A 38 -12.31 -15.13 -15.11
C LEU A 38 -10.77 -15.20 -15.01
N THR A 39 -10.25 -15.72 -13.90
CA THR A 39 -8.81 -15.89 -13.71
C THR A 39 -8.24 -16.85 -14.73
N VAL A 40 -8.89 -18.00 -14.98
CA VAL A 40 -8.47 -18.95 -16.01
C VAL A 40 -8.54 -18.32 -17.41
N ALA A 41 -9.60 -17.60 -17.73
CA ALA A 41 -9.75 -16.92 -19.02
C ALA A 41 -8.63 -15.87 -19.26
N VAL A 42 -8.33 -15.04 -18.25
CA VAL A 42 -7.26 -14.05 -18.32
C VAL A 42 -5.89 -14.74 -18.44
N SER A 43 -5.67 -15.83 -17.70
CA SER A 43 -4.42 -16.61 -17.77
C SER A 43 -4.22 -17.21 -19.16
N ALA A 44 -5.27 -17.79 -19.74
CA ALA A 44 -5.25 -18.33 -21.11
C ALA A 44 -4.98 -17.21 -22.13
N TRP A 45 -5.62 -16.05 -21.99
CA TRP A 45 -5.38 -14.91 -22.86
C TRP A 45 -3.94 -14.42 -22.78
N LEU A 46 -3.38 -14.28 -21.56
CA LEU A 46 -1.98 -13.90 -21.38
C LEU A 46 -1.03 -14.91 -22.03
N TYR A 47 -1.29 -16.20 -21.84
CA TYR A 47 -0.48 -17.26 -22.43
C TYR A 47 -0.46 -17.21 -23.97
N ILE A 48 -1.58 -16.88 -24.60
CA ILE A 48 -1.71 -16.80 -26.06
C ILE A 48 -1.14 -15.48 -26.60
N SER A 49 -1.32 -14.37 -25.86
CA SER A 49 -1.08 -13.02 -26.37
C SER A 49 0.32 -12.47 -26.05
N VAL A 50 0.99 -13.00 -25.01
CA VAL A 50 2.31 -12.50 -24.61
C VAL A 50 3.39 -13.39 -25.20
N PRO A 51 4.19 -12.90 -26.17
CA PRO A 51 5.29 -13.68 -26.71
C PRO A 51 6.37 -13.89 -25.65
N ASP A 52 6.90 -15.10 -25.59
CA ASP A 52 8.03 -15.41 -24.72
C ASP A 52 9.25 -14.59 -25.12
N LYS A 53 10.02 -14.15 -24.14
CA LYS A 53 11.35 -13.62 -24.43
C LYS A 53 12.22 -14.73 -25.02
N PRO A 54 13.09 -14.42 -26.02
CA PRO A 54 14.08 -15.39 -26.48
C PRO A 54 14.83 -15.95 -25.26
N VAL A 55 14.84 -17.27 -25.16
CA VAL A 55 15.58 -17.95 -24.10
C VAL A 55 17.04 -17.51 -24.22
N SER A 56 17.58 -16.91 -23.18
CA SER A 56 19.01 -16.59 -23.14
C SER A 56 19.79 -17.90 -23.30
N GLU A 57 20.70 -17.93 -24.24
CA GLU A 57 21.55 -19.11 -24.48
C GLU A 57 22.31 -19.59 -23.23
N HIS A 58 22.47 -18.67 -22.26
CA HIS A 58 23.09 -18.95 -20.96
C HIS A 58 22.18 -18.37 -19.84
N PRO A 59 21.25 -19.18 -19.29
CA PRO A 59 20.46 -18.75 -18.14
C PRO A 59 21.38 -18.42 -16.96
N GLU A 60 21.20 -17.27 -16.35
CA GLU A 60 22.00 -16.89 -15.17
C GLU A 60 21.86 -17.97 -14.08
N PRO A 61 22.95 -18.52 -13.56
CA PRO A 61 22.91 -19.51 -12.50
C PRO A 61 22.23 -18.92 -11.25
N LEU A 62 21.55 -19.77 -10.48
CA LEU A 62 20.80 -19.35 -9.29
C LEU A 62 21.69 -18.59 -8.28
N SER A 63 22.97 -18.94 -8.20
CA SER A 63 23.96 -18.25 -7.36
C SER A 63 24.12 -16.78 -7.72
N VAL A 64 24.12 -16.43 -9.01
CA VAL A 64 24.20 -15.05 -9.51
C VAL A 64 22.89 -14.30 -9.21
N GLN A 65 21.76 -14.98 -9.34
CA GLN A 65 20.46 -14.39 -9.01
C GLN A 65 20.35 -14.07 -7.51
N LEU A 66 20.75 -15.00 -6.65
CA LEU A 66 20.79 -14.81 -5.20
C LEU A 66 21.80 -13.74 -4.77
N ALA A 67 22.98 -13.70 -5.42
CA ALA A 67 23.95 -12.63 -5.18
C ALA A 67 23.39 -11.25 -5.47
N GLY A 68 22.59 -11.09 -6.53
CA GLY A 68 21.90 -9.85 -6.85
C GLY A 68 20.86 -9.43 -5.78
N VAL A 69 20.09 -10.37 -5.25
CA VAL A 69 19.17 -10.11 -4.13
C VAL A 69 19.94 -9.71 -2.87
N ARG A 70 21.03 -10.42 -2.55
CA ARG A 70 21.90 -10.08 -1.42
C ARG A 70 22.49 -8.68 -1.57
N GLN A 71 22.93 -8.29 -2.78
CA GLN A 71 23.45 -6.94 -3.06
C GLN A 71 22.40 -5.87 -2.75
N VAL A 72 21.14 -6.10 -3.08
CA VAL A 72 20.04 -5.19 -2.72
C VAL A 72 19.85 -5.12 -1.20
N LEU A 73 19.75 -6.27 -0.52
CA LEU A 73 19.50 -6.35 0.92
C LEU A 73 20.59 -5.72 1.79
N VAL A 74 21.85 -5.73 1.34
CA VAL A 74 23.00 -5.12 2.06
C VAL A 74 23.08 -3.61 1.79
N SER A 75 22.41 -3.10 0.77
CA SER A 75 22.49 -1.70 0.36
C SER A 75 21.82 -0.77 1.39
N ARG A 76 22.51 0.33 1.74
CA ARG A 76 21.91 1.42 2.54
C ARG A 76 20.71 2.06 1.85
N HIS A 77 20.73 2.10 0.51
CA HIS A 77 19.61 2.63 -0.27
C HIS A 77 18.34 1.80 -0.05
N PHE A 78 18.45 0.46 -0.03
CA PHE A 78 17.33 -0.44 0.28
C PHE A 78 16.75 -0.14 1.68
N TRP A 79 17.58 -0.07 2.72
CA TRP A 79 17.12 0.14 4.10
C TRP A 79 16.55 1.52 4.36
N ARG A 80 16.75 2.47 3.46
CA ARG A 80 16.05 3.74 3.46
C ARG A 80 14.58 3.61 3.03
N PHE A 81 14.27 2.68 2.12
CA PHE A 81 12.91 2.46 1.59
C PHE A 81 12.20 1.27 2.22
N ALA A 82 12.91 0.28 2.74
CA ALA A 82 12.33 -0.93 3.32
C ALA A 82 11.36 -0.65 4.48
N PRO A 83 11.67 0.24 5.47
CA PRO A 83 10.72 0.62 6.50
C PRO A 83 9.48 1.30 5.94
N LEU A 84 9.61 2.12 4.89
CA LEU A 84 8.49 2.75 4.20
C LEU A 84 7.60 1.68 3.53
N GLY A 85 8.20 0.70 2.85
CA GLY A 85 7.49 -0.43 2.27
C GLY A 85 6.71 -1.20 3.33
N PHE A 86 7.37 -1.55 4.43
CA PHE A 86 6.77 -2.32 5.52
C PHE A 86 5.67 -1.55 6.26
N ALA A 87 6.00 -0.40 6.85
CA ALA A 87 5.10 0.29 7.76
C ALA A 87 4.08 1.19 7.04
N GLN A 88 4.50 1.93 6.02
CA GLN A 88 3.61 2.90 5.37
C GLN A 88 2.76 2.22 4.30
N ILE A 89 3.37 1.54 3.32
CA ILE A 89 2.61 0.92 2.23
C ILE A 89 1.90 -0.34 2.72
N GLY A 90 2.62 -1.24 3.40
CA GLY A 90 2.04 -2.46 3.97
C GLY A 90 1.02 -2.16 5.06
N GLY A 91 1.31 -1.20 5.95
CA GLY A 91 0.36 -0.75 6.98
C GLY A 91 -0.90 -0.13 6.40
N PHE A 92 -0.79 0.66 5.32
CA PHE A 92 -1.96 1.16 4.61
C PHE A 92 -2.78 0.00 4.02
N MET A 93 -2.15 -1.01 3.40
CA MET A 93 -2.85 -2.19 2.90
C MET A 93 -3.61 -2.94 4.01
N ALA A 94 -2.99 -3.10 5.19
CA ALA A 94 -3.65 -3.71 6.35
C ALA A 94 -4.88 -2.92 6.81
N VAL A 95 -4.76 -1.57 6.86
CA VAL A 95 -5.87 -0.69 7.21
C VAL A 95 -6.96 -0.75 6.15
N GLN A 96 -6.63 -0.59 4.88
CA GLN A 96 -7.61 -0.58 3.79
C GLN A 96 -8.38 -1.90 3.68
N SER A 97 -7.71 -3.03 3.85
CA SER A 97 -8.33 -4.36 3.64
C SER A 97 -9.22 -4.82 4.79
N LEU A 98 -8.91 -4.44 6.04
CA LEU A 98 -9.60 -4.95 7.23
C LEU A 98 -9.93 -3.86 8.23
N TRP A 99 -8.93 -3.10 8.68
CA TRP A 99 -9.03 -2.27 9.88
C TRP A 99 -9.83 -0.99 9.70
N SER A 100 -9.96 -0.47 8.49
CA SER A 100 -10.82 0.70 8.22
C SER A 100 -12.30 0.38 8.45
N SER A 101 -12.79 -0.78 8.01
CA SER A 101 -14.16 -1.22 8.28
C SER A 101 -14.39 -1.44 9.78
N ALA A 102 -13.45 -2.12 10.46
CA ALA A 102 -13.52 -2.35 11.90
C ALA A 102 -13.52 -1.01 12.68
N TRP A 103 -12.67 -0.06 12.29
CA TRP A 103 -12.65 1.28 12.88
C TRP A 103 -13.99 2.00 12.74
N LEU A 104 -14.53 2.06 11.52
CA LEU A 104 -15.81 2.74 11.24
C LEU A 104 -16.96 2.14 12.04
N MET A 105 -16.98 0.83 12.24
CA MET A 105 -18.01 0.16 13.03
C MET A 105 -17.80 0.31 14.54
N HIS A 106 -16.57 0.10 15.04
CA HIS A 106 -16.31 0.00 16.48
C HIS A 106 -15.93 1.32 17.14
N VAL A 107 -15.36 2.26 16.40
CA VAL A 107 -14.96 3.57 16.93
C VAL A 107 -15.99 4.64 16.57
N ASN A 108 -16.46 4.67 15.31
CA ASN A 108 -17.43 5.65 14.84
C ASN A 108 -18.90 5.20 14.98
N GLY A 109 -19.16 3.94 15.34
CA GLY A 109 -20.52 3.43 15.52
C GLY A 109 -21.32 3.29 14.22
N HIS A 110 -20.66 3.26 13.07
CA HIS A 110 -21.35 3.13 11.79
C HIS A 110 -21.89 1.71 11.56
N THR A 111 -22.97 1.63 10.79
CA THR A 111 -23.47 0.34 10.29
C THR A 111 -22.47 -0.25 9.28
N ARG A 112 -22.54 -1.55 9.06
CA ARG A 112 -21.71 -2.24 8.06
C ARG A 112 -21.90 -1.65 6.65
N SER A 113 -23.12 -1.29 6.28
CA SER A 113 -23.42 -0.66 4.99
C SER A 113 -22.72 0.69 4.87
N LEU A 114 -22.85 1.56 5.88
CA LEU A 114 -22.23 2.89 5.87
C LEU A 114 -20.70 2.79 5.88
N ALA A 115 -20.13 1.81 6.57
CA ALA A 115 -18.69 1.54 6.50
C ALA A 115 -18.24 1.13 5.08
N ALA A 116 -19.03 0.28 4.41
CA ALA A 116 -18.76 -0.11 3.02
C ALA A 116 -18.82 1.10 2.06
N ASP A 117 -19.75 2.03 2.26
CA ASP A 117 -19.85 3.25 1.46
C ASP A 117 -18.61 4.16 1.63
N HIS A 118 -18.08 4.26 2.86
CA HIS A 118 -16.82 4.98 3.12
C HIS A 118 -15.64 4.36 2.37
N LEU A 119 -15.53 3.02 2.39
CA LEU A 119 -14.48 2.29 1.69
C LEU A 119 -14.60 2.40 0.17
N ALA A 120 -15.82 2.40 -0.36
CA ALA A 120 -16.07 2.62 -1.77
C ALA A 120 -15.66 4.05 -2.19
N ALA A 121 -16.02 5.07 -1.39
CA ALA A 121 -15.61 6.45 -1.64
C ALA A 121 -14.08 6.62 -1.58
N MET A 122 -13.42 6.01 -0.57
CA MET A 122 -11.95 5.99 -0.47
C MET A 122 -11.32 5.34 -1.71
N SER A 123 -11.81 4.18 -2.14
CA SER A 123 -11.30 3.47 -3.31
C SER A 123 -11.49 4.28 -4.60
N MET A 124 -12.61 4.95 -4.77
CA MET A 124 -12.85 5.85 -5.91
C MET A 124 -11.89 7.04 -5.92
N ALA A 125 -11.66 7.66 -4.77
CA ALA A 125 -10.68 8.73 -4.63
C ALA A 125 -9.25 8.25 -4.96
N MET A 126 -8.89 7.02 -4.58
CA MET A 126 -7.59 6.42 -4.92
C MET A 126 -7.43 6.18 -6.41
N VAL A 127 -8.48 5.75 -7.14
CA VAL A 127 -8.45 5.60 -8.61
C VAL A 127 -8.04 6.92 -9.26
N VAL A 128 -8.70 8.01 -8.87
CA VAL A 128 -8.38 9.35 -9.37
C VAL A 128 -6.95 9.75 -8.98
N ALA A 129 -6.57 9.49 -7.73
CA ALA A 129 -5.25 9.82 -7.21
C ALA A 129 -4.12 9.13 -7.98
N TYR A 130 -4.23 7.84 -8.31
CA TYR A 130 -3.20 7.12 -9.08
C TYR A 130 -2.97 7.73 -10.47
N ILE A 131 -4.03 8.16 -11.14
CA ILE A 131 -3.93 8.86 -12.44
C ILE A 131 -3.23 10.20 -12.25
N LEU A 132 -3.69 11.01 -11.29
CA LEU A 132 -3.14 12.34 -11.03
C LEU A 132 -1.68 12.29 -10.56
N ILE A 133 -1.30 11.35 -9.70
CA ILE A 133 0.09 11.18 -9.22
C ILE A 133 1.03 10.88 -10.40
N GLY A 134 0.61 10.05 -11.36
CA GLY A 134 1.40 9.78 -12.56
C GLY A 134 1.65 11.03 -13.40
N LEU A 135 0.61 11.85 -13.60
CA LEU A 135 0.70 13.12 -14.33
C LEU A 135 1.54 14.16 -13.56
N LEU A 136 1.28 14.31 -12.25
CA LEU A 136 2.01 15.23 -11.38
C LEU A 136 3.50 14.89 -11.30
N ALA A 137 3.84 13.62 -11.10
CA ALA A 137 5.23 13.19 -11.01
C ALA A 137 6.00 13.51 -12.31
N THR A 138 5.38 13.28 -13.47
CA THR A 138 5.97 13.60 -14.77
C THR A 138 6.08 15.11 -14.99
N GLY A 139 5.04 15.88 -14.65
CA GLY A 139 5.01 17.34 -14.81
C GLY A 139 6.02 18.04 -13.91
N LEU A 140 6.13 17.62 -12.66
CA LEU A 140 7.09 18.19 -11.68
C LEU A 140 8.53 17.81 -12.01
N ALA A 141 8.76 16.58 -12.48
CA ALA A 141 10.11 16.16 -12.92
C ALA A 141 10.63 17.01 -14.08
N ARG A 142 9.75 17.38 -15.03
CA ARG A 142 10.09 18.31 -16.14
C ARG A 142 10.45 19.72 -15.63
N ARG A 143 9.98 20.11 -14.45
CA ARG A 143 10.30 21.38 -13.78
C ARG A 143 11.49 21.28 -12.82
N GLY A 144 12.21 20.15 -12.84
CA GLY A 144 13.38 19.92 -11.99
C GLY A 144 13.05 19.50 -10.54
N ILE A 145 11.78 19.25 -10.22
CA ILE A 145 11.38 18.79 -8.88
C ILE A 145 11.47 17.25 -8.83
N ALA A 146 12.39 16.76 -8.01
CA ALA A 146 12.61 15.33 -7.90
C ALA A 146 11.37 14.60 -7.29
N PRO A 147 10.95 13.45 -7.86
CA PRO A 147 9.76 12.70 -7.39
C PRO A 147 9.82 12.26 -5.92
N ILE A 148 11.01 12.22 -5.32
CA ILE A 148 11.20 11.92 -3.89
C ILE A 148 10.55 12.98 -2.98
N TYR A 149 10.46 14.25 -3.41
CA TYR A 149 9.76 15.28 -2.63
C TYR A 149 8.26 15.04 -2.63
N LEU A 150 7.73 14.59 -3.77
CA LEU A 150 6.33 14.25 -3.92
C LEU A 150 5.98 13.02 -3.05
N LEU A 151 6.85 11.99 -3.07
CA LEU A 151 6.72 10.83 -2.18
C LEU A 151 6.72 11.28 -0.71
N GLY A 152 7.75 12.01 -0.28
CA GLY A 152 7.87 12.44 1.12
C GLY A 152 6.70 13.31 1.58
N GLY A 153 6.29 14.29 0.76
CA GLY A 153 5.14 15.14 1.03
C GLY A 153 3.84 14.35 1.16
N GLY A 154 3.57 13.42 0.22
CA GLY A 154 2.41 12.55 0.27
C GLY A 154 2.38 11.68 1.54
N MET A 155 3.53 11.13 1.94
CA MET A 155 3.62 10.32 3.16
C MET A 155 3.39 11.13 4.43
N VAL A 156 3.91 12.36 4.51
CA VAL A 156 3.63 13.27 5.63
C VAL A 156 2.13 13.62 5.70
N MET A 157 1.50 13.91 4.57
CA MET A 157 0.07 14.20 4.52
C MET A 157 -0.78 12.96 4.90
N SER A 158 -0.35 11.75 4.51
CA SER A 158 -0.98 10.50 4.95
C SER A 158 -0.89 10.35 6.48
N LEU A 159 0.26 10.63 7.10
CA LEU A 159 0.43 10.62 8.55
C LEU A 159 -0.45 11.64 9.24
N LEU A 160 -0.51 12.87 8.75
CA LEU A 160 -1.38 13.91 9.31
C LEU A 160 -2.85 13.50 9.25
N THR A 161 -3.28 12.93 8.15
CA THR A 161 -4.65 12.44 7.99
C THR A 161 -4.94 11.28 8.95
N LEU A 162 -3.99 10.32 9.10
CA LEU A 162 -4.12 9.22 10.05
C LEU A 162 -4.20 9.74 11.50
N LEU A 163 -3.42 10.75 11.84
CA LEU A 163 -3.48 11.39 13.16
C LEU A 163 -4.85 12.04 13.41
N LEU A 164 -5.42 12.72 12.42
CA LEU A 164 -6.77 13.30 12.52
C LEU A 164 -7.84 12.20 12.68
N ILE A 165 -7.69 11.05 12.01
CA ILE A 165 -8.58 9.89 12.21
C ILE A 165 -8.46 9.36 13.64
N ILE A 166 -7.25 9.17 14.17
CA ILE A 166 -7.01 8.62 15.52
C ILE A 166 -7.55 9.55 16.60
N THR A 167 -7.29 10.84 16.48
CA THR A 167 -7.71 11.85 17.47
C THR A 167 -9.19 12.19 17.40
N GLN A 168 -9.84 11.85 16.28
CA GLN A 168 -11.22 12.25 15.98
C GLN A 168 -11.46 13.76 16.11
N ALA A 169 -10.42 14.56 15.77
CA ALA A 169 -10.44 16.00 15.87
C ALA A 169 -11.44 16.67 14.92
N ILE A 170 -11.84 15.98 13.87
CA ILE A 170 -12.75 16.51 12.82
C ILE A 170 -13.84 15.46 12.55
N ASP A 171 -15.09 15.87 12.69
CA ASP A 171 -16.25 15.04 12.37
C ASP A 171 -16.58 15.08 10.87
N ARG A 172 -15.64 14.59 10.05
CA ARG A 172 -15.75 14.51 8.59
C ARG A 172 -15.18 13.20 8.09
N HIS A 173 -15.72 12.08 8.57
CA HIS A 173 -15.18 10.74 8.34
C HIS A 173 -14.95 10.41 6.86
N TYR A 174 -15.89 10.70 5.95
CA TYR A 174 -15.71 10.49 4.51
C TYR A 174 -14.46 11.19 3.97
N VAL A 175 -14.33 12.48 4.28
CA VAL A 175 -13.21 13.30 3.77
C VAL A 175 -11.88 12.79 4.29
N LEU A 176 -11.81 12.42 5.58
CA LEU A 176 -10.58 11.94 6.20
C LEU A 176 -10.15 10.58 5.61
N TRP A 177 -11.08 9.63 5.44
CA TRP A 177 -10.74 8.33 4.84
C TRP A 177 -10.38 8.45 3.37
N MET A 178 -11.07 9.29 2.59
CA MET A 178 -10.68 9.59 1.20
C MET A 178 -9.29 10.23 1.13
N ALA A 179 -9.01 11.22 1.97
CA ALA A 179 -7.70 11.89 2.02
C ALA A 179 -6.58 10.92 2.43
N PHE A 180 -6.83 10.05 3.42
CA PHE A 180 -5.88 9.01 3.83
C PHE A 180 -5.55 8.07 2.67
N GLY A 181 -6.57 7.61 1.91
CA GLY A 181 -6.39 6.80 0.71
C GLY A 181 -5.57 7.52 -0.36
N VAL A 182 -5.97 8.76 -0.70
CA VAL A 182 -5.30 9.60 -1.71
C VAL A 182 -3.83 9.82 -1.38
N PHE A 183 -3.51 10.24 -0.15
CA PHE A 183 -2.12 10.50 0.23
C PHE A 183 -1.30 9.21 0.35
N SER A 184 -1.89 8.10 0.73
CA SER A 184 -1.21 6.80 0.74
C SER A 184 -0.83 6.31 -0.66
N CYS A 185 -1.56 6.70 -1.72
CA CYS A 185 -1.21 6.37 -3.10
C CYS A 185 0.15 6.90 -3.53
N PHE A 186 0.66 7.98 -2.92
CA PHE A 186 2.01 8.49 -3.20
C PHE A 186 3.11 7.47 -2.88
N GLY A 187 2.82 6.48 -2.01
CA GLY A 187 3.71 5.36 -1.73
C GLY A 187 4.16 4.58 -2.97
N THR A 188 3.37 4.58 -4.05
CA THR A 188 3.76 3.93 -5.31
C THR A 188 5.01 4.53 -5.95
N LEU A 189 5.31 5.79 -5.67
CA LEU A 189 6.54 6.44 -6.12
C LEU A 189 7.79 5.82 -5.48
N ALA A 190 7.67 5.12 -4.36
CA ALA A 190 8.77 4.43 -3.70
C ALA A 190 9.43 3.39 -4.62
N TYR A 191 8.65 2.68 -5.45
CA TYR A 191 9.18 1.68 -6.37
C TYR A 191 10.12 2.29 -7.42
N SER A 192 9.74 3.42 -8.02
CA SER A 192 10.57 4.12 -9.00
C SER A 192 11.82 4.72 -8.34
N GLN A 193 11.70 5.26 -7.13
CA GLN A 193 12.81 5.82 -6.37
C GLN A 193 13.75 4.72 -5.85
N MET A 194 13.21 3.56 -5.50
CA MET A 194 13.98 2.38 -5.11
C MET A 194 14.84 1.88 -6.28
N SER A 195 14.22 1.66 -7.44
CA SER A 195 14.95 1.16 -8.62
C SER A 195 15.98 2.17 -9.16
N ALA A 196 15.75 3.48 -9.02
CA ALA A 196 16.70 4.50 -9.45
C ALA A 196 18.05 4.47 -8.71
N GLY A 197 18.11 3.85 -7.53
CA GLY A 197 19.35 3.68 -6.76
C GLY A 197 20.18 2.44 -7.14
N PHE A 198 19.76 1.68 -8.17
CA PHE A 198 20.43 0.47 -8.61
C PHE A 198 20.66 0.46 -10.13
N PRO A 199 21.67 -0.26 -10.63
CA PRO A 199 21.80 -0.53 -12.06
C PRO A 199 20.52 -1.17 -12.62
N VAL A 200 20.23 -0.92 -13.90
CA VAL A 200 19.03 -1.43 -14.59
C VAL A 200 18.87 -2.94 -14.43
N ALA A 201 19.98 -3.70 -14.48
CA ALA A 201 20.00 -5.15 -14.30
C ALA A 201 19.47 -5.61 -12.91
N LEU A 202 19.56 -4.77 -11.88
CA LEU A 202 19.08 -5.06 -10.52
C LEU A 202 17.72 -4.43 -10.21
N SER A 203 17.18 -3.58 -11.08
CA SER A 203 15.92 -2.85 -10.83
C SER A 203 14.73 -3.77 -10.51
N GLY A 204 14.61 -4.89 -11.22
CA GLY A 204 13.58 -5.89 -10.96
C GLY A 204 13.74 -6.53 -9.58
N ARG A 205 14.96 -6.93 -9.22
CA ARG A 205 15.29 -7.52 -7.90
C ARG A 205 15.04 -6.51 -6.78
N ALA A 206 15.42 -5.25 -6.97
CA ALA A 206 15.20 -4.17 -6.03
C ALA A 206 13.70 -3.95 -5.75
N ASN A 207 12.88 -3.87 -6.80
CA ASN A 207 11.43 -3.71 -6.67
C ASN A 207 10.76 -4.93 -6.06
N SER A 208 11.17 -6.15 -6.42
CA SER A 208 10.64 -7.40 -5.82
C SER A 208 10.98 -7.48 -4.33
N THR A 209 12.19 -7.07 -3.94
CA THR A 209 12.60 -7.08 -2.52
C THR A 209 11.83 -6.02 -1.72
N LEU A 210 11.61 -4.82 -2.31
CA LEU A 210 10.74 -3.82 -1.67
C LEU A 210 9.30 -4.33 -1.54
N ASN A 211 8.77 -4.97 -2.57
CA ASN A 211 7.43 -5.55 -2.55
C ASN A 211 7.28 -6.65 -1.50
N LEU A 212 8.34 -7.45 -1.27
CA LEU A 212 8.37 -8.41 -0.16
C LEU A 212 8.20 -7.69 1.19
N MET A 213 8.88 -6.56 1.41
CA MET A 213 8.70 -5.75 2.64
C MET A 213 7.27 -5.24 2.77
N VAL A 214 6.64 -4.82 1.67
CA VAL A 214 5.23 -4.38 1.66
C VAL A 214 4.30 -5.51 2.12
N PHE A 215 4.44 -6.71 1.57
CA PHE A 215 3.58 -7.84 1.97
C PHE A 215 3.87 -8.34 3.38
N LEU A 216 5.14 -8.36 3.81
CA LEU A 216 5.50 -8.67 5.20
C LEU A 216 4.86 -7.65 6.15
N GLY A 217 4.86 -6.37 5.77
CA GLY A 217 4.19 -5.31 6.51
C GLY A 217 2.67 -5.46 6.51
N ALA A 218 2.07 -5.69 5.34
CA ALA A 218 0.62 -5.88 5.23
C ALA A 218 0.14 -7.03 6.11
N PHE A 219 0.76 -8.20 6.01
CA PHE A 219 0.41 -9.37 6.81
C PHE A 219 0.74 -9.16 8.28
N GLY A 220 1.98 -8.76 8.60
CA GLY A 220 2.46 -8.64 9.96
C GLY A 220 1.70 -7.56 10.76
N LEU A 221 1.43 -6.41 10.15
CA LEU A 221 0.68 -5.33 10.80
C LEU A 221 -0.82 -5.64 10.87
N GLN A 222 -1.38 -6.30 9.85
CA GLN A 222 -2.77 -6.72 9.90
C GLN A 222 -3.03 -7.69 11.05
N TRP A 223 -2.20 -8.72 11.18
CA TRP A 223 -2.28 -9.68 12.28
C TRP A 223 -1.88 -9.07 13.62
N GLY A 224 -0.77 -8.31 13.65
CA GLY A 224 -0.25 -7.71 14.87
C GLY A 224 -1.19 -6.69 15.50
N MET A 225 -1.89 -5.89 14.70
CA MET A 225 -2.95 -4.99 15.19
C MET A 225 -4.09 -5.78 15.84
N GLY A 226 -4.49 -6.92 15.27
CA GLY A 226 -5.50 -7.81 15.86
C GLY A 226 -5.08 -8.31 17.24
N VAL A 227 -3.89 -8.90 17.33
CA VAL A 227 -3.34 -9.38 18.59
C VAL A 227 -3.26 -8.25 19.62
N LEU A 228 -2.82 -7.05 19.23
CA LEU A 228 -2.74 -5.91 20.12
C LEU A 228 -4.12 -5.47 20.62
N ILE A 229 -5.12 -5.43 19.75
CA ILE A 229 -6.50 -5.08 20.12
C ILE A 229 -7.05 -6.10 21.12
N ASP A 230 -6.87 -7.40 20.86
CA ASP A 230 -7.33 -8.47 21.74
C ASP A 230 -6.67 -8.37 23.13
N MET A 231 -5.36 -8.13 23.19
CA MET A 231 -4.62 -7.95 24.45
C MET A 231 -5.11 -6.72 25.23
N LEU A 232 -5.38 -5.62 24.54
CA LEU A 232 -5.87 -4.39 25.18
C LEU A 232 -7.31 -4.57 25.70
N GLN A 233 -8.15 -5.30 24.99
CA GLN A 233 -9.50 -5.63 25.45
C GLN A 233 -9.46 -6.59 26.64
N ALA A 234 -8.58 -7.59 26.63
CA ALA A 234 -8.37 -8.49 27.77
C ALA A 234 -7.88 -7.77 29.03
N SER A 235 -7.18 -6.63 28.87
CA SER A 235 -6.78 -5.77 29.98
C SER A 235 -7.89 -4.84 30.50
N GLY A 236 -9.11 -4.92 29.92
CA GLY A 236 -10.28 -4.16 30.37
C GLY A 236 -10.54 -2.86 29.60
N LEU A 237 -9.77 -2.58 28.53
CA LEU A 237 -10.03 -1.40 27.71
C LEU A 237 -11.25 -1.63 26.79
N SER A 238 -12.02 -0.57 26.56
CA SER A 238 -13.14 -0.65 25.60
C SER A 238 -12.63 -0.91 24.18
N THR A 239 -13.47 -1.54 23.35
CA THR A 239 -13.15 -1.85 21.95
C THR A 239 -12.69 -0.60 21.17
N ALA A 240 -13.35 0.54 21.37
CA ALA A 240 -12.99 1.79 20.73
C ALA A 240 -11.58 2.27 21.12
N ILE A 241 -11.25 2.20 22.41
CA ILE A 241 -9.92 2.61 22.92
C ILE A 241 -8.85 1.63 22.43
N ALA A 242 -9.12 0.33 22.42
CA ALA A 242 -8.20 -0.67 21.92
C ALA A 242 -7.84 -0.44 20.43
N HIS A 243 -8.84 -0.15 19.58
CA HIS A 243 -8.61 0.20 18.17
C HIS A 243 -7.80 1.49 18.04
N ARG A 244 -8.13 2.54 18.80
CA ARG A 244 -7.37 3.81 18.78
C ARG A 244 -5.90 3.61 19.14
N ASN A 245 -5.61 2.80 20.14
CA ASN A 245 -4.24 2.50 20.56
C ASN A 245 -3.49 1.69 19.51
N ALA A 246 -4.13 0.71 18.86
CA ALA A 246 -3.51 -0.06 17.78
C ALA A 246 -3.17 0.84 16.58
N PHE A 247 -4.06 1.75 16.22
CA PHE A 247 -3.78 2.75 15.16
C PHE A 247 -2.71 3.75 15.57
N ALA A 248 -2.61 4.12 16.85
CA ALA A 248 -1.53 4.97 17.35
C ALA A 248 -0.16 4.27 17.24
N VAL A 249 -0.08 2.98 17.55
CA VAL A 249 1.15 2.19 17.33
C VAL A 249 1.51 2.14 15.84
N LEU A 250 0.54 1.90 14.96
CA LEU A 250 0.77 1.94 13.51
C LEU A 250 1.27 3.33 13.07
N PHE A 251 0.67 4.42 13.57
CA PHE A 251 1.09 5.78 13.28
C PHE A 251 2.56 6.01 13.66
N VAL A 252 2.99 5.56 14.84
CA VAL A 252 4.38 5.69 15.29
C VAL A 252 5.33 4.93 14.36
N LEU A 253 4.99 3.70 13.98
CA LEU A 253 5.80 2.90 13.03
C LEU A 253 5.91 3.59 11.67
N GLN A 254 4.81 4.14 11.17
CA GLN A 254 4.79 4.89 9.90
C GLN A 254 5.59 6.19 10.02
N ALA A 255 5.49 6.91 11.13
CA ALA A 255 6.25 8.14 11.38
C ALA A 255 7.77 7.88 11.41
N ILE A 256 8.20 6.79 12.05
CA ILE A 256 9.60 6.35 12.04
C ILE A 256 10.05 6.04 10.61
N ALA A 257 9.24 5.33 9.83
CA ALA A 257 9.57 4.99 8.45
C ALA A 257 9.72 6.24 7.55
N VAL A 258 8.83 7.21 7.70
CA VAL A 258 8.90 8.50 6.98
C VAL A 258 10.11 9.31 7.44
N TRP A 259 10.42 9.33 8.73
CA TRP A 259 11.60 9.99 9.27
C TRP A 259 12.90 9.41 8.69
N ILE A 260 13.02 8.07 8.62
CA ILE A 260 14.18 7.39 7.99
C ILE A 260 14.29 7.77 6.51
N LEU A 261 13.16 7.81 5.77
CA LEU A 261 13.15 8.22 4.38
C LEU A 261 13.69 9.63 4.18
N ILE A 262 13.25 10.57 5.02
CA ILE A 262 13.63 12.00 4.92
C ILE A 262 15.06 12.23 5.44
N GLY A 263 15.40 11.63 6.59
CA GLY A 263 16.71 11.80 7.24
C GLY A 263 17.88 11.21 6.44
N GLY A 264 17.66 10.12 5.72
CA GLY A 264 18.69 9.51 4.87
C GLY A 264 19.17 10.37 3.70
N ARG A 265 18.58 11.55 3.48
CA ARG A 265 19.02 12.53 2.47
C ARG A 265 20.28 13.31 2.87
N GLN A 266 20.47 13.56 4.15
CA GLN A 266 21.56 14.43 4.62
C GLN A 266 22.94 13.76 4.52
N THR A 267 22.98 12.43 4.53
CA THR A 267 24.25 11.69 4.47
C THR A 267 24.81 11.53 3.06
N SER A 268 23.99 11.57 2.01
CA SER A 268 24.46 11.45 0.62
C SER A 268 24.97 12.79 0.04
N ALA A 269 24.46 13.92 0.51
CA ALA A 269 24.88 15.25 0.05
C ALA A 269 26.20 15.76 0.67
N LYS A 270 26.76 15.01 1.64
CA LYS A 270 28.05 15.34 2.30
C LYS A 270 29.21 14.43 1.85
N ALA A 271 28.98 13.52 0.91
CA ALA A 271 29.99 12.56 0.44
C ALA A 271 30.53 12.87 -0.96
N ASP A 272 30.11 14.00 -1.56
CA ASP A 272 30.67 14.63 -2.78
C ASP A 272 31.33 15.97 -2.39
#